data_70b225d87c300bd7d889542efa716171
#
_entry.id   70b225d87c300bd7d889542efa716171
#
_cell.length_a   1.000
_cell.length_b   1.000
_cell.length_c   1.000
_cell.angle_alpha   90.00
_cell.angle_beta   90.00
_cell.angle_gamma   90.00
#
_symmetry.space_group_name_H-M   'P 1'
#
loop_
_entity.id
_entity.type
_entity.pdbx_description
1 polymer ?
#
loop_
_entity_poly.entity_id
_entity_poly.type
_entity_poly.pdbx_seq_one_letter_code
_entity_poly.pdbx_strand_id
1 'polypeptide(L)'
;MFSSFAADAPLIREPLHAPVAHLVRGGVVEGIHYGSVVVLGADGHVQFQLGDIEAAFHPRSALKPVQAVAMVRAGLPLDGELLSLAAASHSGEERHLAGTCRILELAGLTEDDLRNVRDLPFDPVVRDDWIRQGRLPSRLAQNCSGKHAAMLYTCKLNGWSLDDYLDPAHPLQQAIAEIVEDLTGQQIAQVTVDGCGAPLFSVSLHGLARAAARITTAAPGTPESRVADAMREHAEMASGSGRDVAALMRAVPGLLAKDGFEGVQVAAFPDGRAVAVKIADGADRARVPVAAAALARAGADPAALAQFAGEPLLGGGEPVGCVRPVRALDPVTLSACA
;
A
#
# COMPACT_ATOMS: atom_id res chain seq x y z
N MET A 1 7.11 12.09 24.49
CA MET A 1 5.84 12.48 25.16
C MET A 1 4.92 12.93 24.05
N PHE A 2 4.04 12.06 23.53
CA PHE A 2 3.08 12.46 22.52
C PHE A 2 2.11 13.43 23.16
N SER A 3 2.25 14.72 22.85
CA SER A 3 1.26 15.73 23.14
C SER A 3 -0.08 15.24 22.62
N SER A 4 -1.12 15.25 23.43
CA SER A 4 -2.49 14.84 23.13
C SER A 4 -2.86 15.18 21.70
N PHE A 5 -2.97 14.15 20.84
CA PHE A 5 -3.72 14.30 19.59
C PHE A 5 -5.12 14.70 20.05
N ALA A 6 -5.49 15.94 19.75
CA ALA A 6 -6.73 16.50 20.23
C ALA A 6 -7.88 15.66 19.70
N ALA A 7 -8.56 14.96 20.61
CA ALA A 7 -9.85 14.31 20.30
C ALA A 7 -10.89 15.31 19.75
N ASP A 8 -10.57 16.60 19.82
CA ASP A 8 -11.41 17.73 19.42
C ASP A 8 -10.93 18.42 18.12
N ALA A 9 -10.02 17.83 17.33
CA ALA A 9 -9.72 18.37 16.01
C ALA A 9 -11.00 18.33 15.16
N PRO A 10 -11.39 19.45 14.50
CA PRO A 10 -12.58 19.47 13.68
C PRO A 10 -12.48 18.38 12.60
N LEU A 11 -13.53 17.56 12.45
CA LEU A 11 -13.60 16.56 11.40
C LEU A 11 -13.43 17.26 10.06
N ILE A 12 -12.42 16.85 9.29
CA ILE A 12 -12.35 17.17 7.89
C ILE A 12 -13.56 16.49 7.25
N ARG A 13 -14.20 17.15 6.32
CA ARG A 13 -15.39 16.71 5.62
C ARG A 13 -15.56 15.17 5.53
N GLU A 14 -16.73 14.67 5.92
CA GLU A 14 -17.09 13.25 5.78
C GLU A 14 -17.14 12.88 4.28
N PRO A 15 -16.45 11.79 3.86
CA PRO A 15 -16.45 11.37 2.46
C PRO A 15 -17.79 10.74 2.06
N LEU A 16 -18.30 11.11 0.87
CA LEU A 16 -19.49 10.48 0.30
C LEU A 16 -19.10 9.22 -0.48
N HIS A 17 -19.13 8.08 0.20
CA HIS A 17 -18.86 6.80 -0.42
C HIS A 17 -20.05 6.26 -1.22
N ALA A 18 -19.78 5.49 -2.28
CA ALA A 18 -20.77 4.79 -3.11
C ALA A 18 -20.69 3.27 -2.87
N PRO A 19 -21.75 2.48 -3.18
CA PRO A 19 -21.63 1.02 -3.24
C PRO A 19 -20.53 0.62 -4.24
N VAL A 20 -19.58 -0.24 -3.80
CA VAL A 20 -18.45 -0.70 -4.65
C VAL A 20 -18.40 -2.23 -4.76
N ALA A 21 -18.94 -2.97 -3.79
CA ALA A 21 -19.06 -4.42 -3.87
C ALA A 21 -20.30 -4.92 -3.15
N HIS A 22 -20.80 -6.07 -3.63
CA HIS A 22 -21.87 -6.85 -3.02
C HIS A 22 -21.32 -8.12 -2.40
N LEU A 23 -21.76 -8.44 -1.19
CA LEU A 23 -21.65 -9.75 -0.58
C LEU A 23 -22.89 -10.54 -0.98
N VAL A 24 -22.69 -11.59 -1.80
CA VAL A 24 -23.81 -12.41 -2.35
C VAL A 24 -23.69 -13.83 -1.82
N ARG A 25 -24.76 -14.34 -1.21
CA ARG A 25 -24.85 -15.73 -0.73
C ARG A 25 -26.12 -16.37 -1.29
N GLY A 26 -25.99 -17.53 -1.93
CA GLY A 26 -27.14 -18.24 -2.48
C GLY A 26 -28.04 -17.38 -3.39
N GLY A 27 -27.43 -16.43 -4.13
CA GLY A 27 -28.15 -15.50 -5.01
C GLY A 27 -28.77 -14.27 -4.30
N VAL A 28 -28.68 -14.18 -2.98
CA VAL A 28 -29.18 -13.03 -2.21
C VAL A 28 -28.04 -12.05 -1.92
N VAL A 29 -28.28 -10.75 -2.12
CA VAL A 29 -27.37 -9.70 -1.65
C VAL A 29 -27.53 -9.59 -0.14
N GLU A 30 -26.58 -10.18 0.60
CA GLU A 30 -26.55 -10.23 2.05
C GLU A 30 -25.93 -8.96 2.67
N GLY A 31 -25.03 -8.30 1.91
CA GLY A 31 -24.35 -7.09 2.38
C GLY A 31 -23.83 -6.24 1.23
N ILE A 32 -23.49 -5.01 1.55
CA ILE A 32 -22.94 -4.02 0.60
C ILE A 32 -21.72 -3.38 1.23
N HIS A 33 -20.59 -3.40 0.51
CA HIS A 33 -19.42 -2.59 0.83
C HIS A 33 -19.50 -1.25 0.09
N TYR A 34 -19.36 -0.17 0.85
CA TYR A 34 -19.24 1.18 0.31
C TYR A 34 -17.77 1.57 0.19
N GLY A 35 -17.48 2.52 -0.69
CA GLY A 35 -16.12 2.99 -0.87
C GLY A 35 -16.01 4.07 -1.95
N SER A 36 -14.79 4.42 -2.27
CA SER A 36 -14.46 5.30 -3.39
C SER A 36 -13.44 4.63 -4.29
N VAL A 37 -13.58 4.86 -5.59
CA VAL A 37 -12.71 4.32 -6.65
C VAL A 37 -12.40 5.44 -7.63
N VAL A 38 -11.15 5.54 -8.06
CA VAL A 38 -10.72 6.40 -9.17
C VAL A 38 -9.93 5.60 -10.18
N VAL A 39 -10.18 5.86 -11.46
CA VAL A 39 -9.40 5.36 -12.60
C VAL A 39 -8.90 6.57 -13.38
N LEU A 40 -7.58 6.67 -13.53
CA LEU A 40 -6.93 7.69 -14.34
C LEU A 40 -6.51 7.11 -15.69
N GLY A 41 -6.67 7.91 -16.75
CA GLY A 41 -6.09 7.66 -18.06
C GLY A 41 -4.58 7.92 -18.09
N ALA A 42 -3.93 7.53 -19.18
CA ALA A 42 -2.51 7.81 -19.41
C ALA A 42 -2.21 9.34 -19.51
N ASP A 43 -3.21 10.13 -19.78
CA ASP A 43 -3.15 11.58 -19.78
C ASP A 43 -3.31 12.23 -18.39
N GLY A 44 -3.49 11.39 -17.35
CA GLY A 44 -3.69 11.81 -15.96
C GLY A 44 -5.11 12.29 -15.63
N HIS A 45 -6.04 12.30 -16.62
CA HIS A 45 -7.41 12.68 -16.36
C HIS A 45 -8.25 11.54 -15.78
N VAL A 46 -9.24 11.89 -14.96
CA VAL A 46 -10.18 10.92 -14.38
C VAL A 46 -11.07 10.37 -15.50
N GLN A 47 -10.95 9.09 -15.80
CA GLN A 47 -11.79 8.38 -16.76
C GLN A 47 -13.02 7.76 -16.12
N PHE A 48 -12.90 7.39 -14.84
CA PHE A 48 -14.01 6.84 -14.07
C PHE A 48 -13.82 7.11 -12.58
N GLN A 49 -14.94 7.33 -11.90
CA GLN A 49 -14.97 7.42 -10.44
C GLN A 49 -16.27 6.88 -9.85
N LEU A 50 -16.18 6.37 -8.63
CA LEU A 50 -17.30 6.13 -7.73
C LEU A 50 -16.97 6.76 -6.37
N GLY A 51 -18.00 7.29 -5.71
CA GLY A 51 -17.83 7.96 -4.42
C GLY A 51 -16.98 9.22 -4.49
N ASP A 52 -16.53 9.69 -3.35
CA ASP A 52 -15.73 10.90 -3.20
C ASP A 52 -14.24 10.58 -3.32
N ILE A 53 -13.62 11.04 -4.39
CA ILE A 53 -12.19 10.82 -4.67
C ILE A 53 -11.29 11.96 -4.20
N GLU A 54 -11.87 13.09 -3.78
CA GLU A 54 -11.13 14.28 -3.34
C GLU A 54 -11.10 14.45 -1.82
N ALA A 55 -11.94 13.73 -1.07
CA ALA A 55 -11.88 13.75 0.39
C ALA A 55 -10.53 13.23 0.90
N ALA A 56 -9.94 13.94 1.86
CA ALA A 56 -8.70 13.51 2.50
C ALA A 56 -8.94 12.24 3.32
N PHE A 57 -8.03 11.29 3.20
CA PHE A 57 -8.00 10.06 4.00
C PHE A 57 -6.56 9.66 4.28
N HIS A 58 -6.37 8.70 5.17
CA HIS A 58 -5.05 8.15 5.48
C HIS A 58 -4.77 6.90 4.63
N PRO A 59 -3.88 6.97 3.63
CA PRO A 59 -3.61 5.86 2.70
C PRO A 59 -2.84 4.70 3.33
N ARG A 60 -2.34 4.88 4.54
CA ARG A 60 -1.55 3.90 5.27
C ARG A 60 -0.36 3.42 4.40
N SER A 61 -0.15 2.13 4.36
CA SER A 61 0.97 1.54 3.60
C SER A 61 0.90 1.73 2.08
N ALA A 62 -0.21 2.18 1.51
CA ALA A 62 -0.28 2.51 0.09
C ALA A 62 0.61 3.72 -0.30
N LEU A 63 1.05 4.52 0.70
CA LEU A 63 1.96 5.65 0.50
C LEU A 63 3.45 5.25 0.49
N LYS A 64 3.80 4.01 0.83
CA LYS A 64 5.20 3.59 0.97
C LYS A 64 6.06 3.73 -0.30
N PRO A 65 5.55 3.54 -1.52
CA PRO A 65 6.33 3.84 -2.72
C PRO A 65 6.78 5.31 -2.78
N VAL A 66 5.92 6.25 -2.39
CA VAL A 66 6.25 7.69 -2.30
C VAL A 66 7.31 7.95 -1.22
N GLN A 67 7.18 7.29 -0.06
CA GLN A 67 8.18 7.38 1.02
C GLN A 67 9.53 6.84 0.58
N ALA A 68 9.56 5.73 -0.19
CA ALA A 68 10.79 5.17 -0.75
C ALA A 68 11.44 6.14 -1.77
N VAL A 69 10.65 6.79 -2.64
CA VAL A 69 11.14 7.83 -3.55
C VAL A 69 11.81 8.97 -2.75
N ALA A 70 11.20 9.43 -1.67
CA ALA A 70 11.79 10.48 -0.83
C ALA A 70 13.15 10.07 -0.25
N MET A 71 13.27 8.85 0.23
CA MET A 71 14.54 8.31 0.74
C MET A 71 15.60 8.21 -0.36
N VAL A 72 15.24 7.76 -1.56
CA VAL A 72 16.17 7.70 -2.72
C VAL A 72 16.58 9.12 -3.16
N ARG A 73 15.66 10.09 -3.20
CA ARG A 73 15.98 11.51 -3.46
C ARG A 73 16.93 12.08 -2.40
N ALA A 74 16.81 11.62 -1.14
CA ALA A 74 17.72 11.97 -0.04
C ALA A 74 19.05 11.18 -0.04
N GLY A 75 19.34 10.42 -1.11
CA GLY A 75 20.62 9.75 -1.31
C GLY A 75 20.67 8.29 -0.86
N LEU A 76 19.56 7.65 -0.53
CA LEU A 76 19.52 6.21 -0.19
C LEU A 76 20.01 5.37 -1.38
N PRO A 77 21.16 4.61 -1.24
CA PRO A 77 21.79 3.90 -2.35
C PRO A 77 21.30 2.45 -2.47
N LEU A 78 20.03 2.16 -2.09
CA LEU A 78 19.44 0.83 -2.24
C LEU A 78 18.90 0.64 -3.65
N ASP A 79 19.00 -0.58 -4.15
CA ASP A 79 18.44 -1.05 -5.42
C ASP A 79 17.80 -2.43 -5.27
N GLY A 80 17.09 -2.88 -6.31
CA GLY A 80 16.53 -4.23 -6.41
C GLY A 80 15.72 -4.65 -5.20
N GLU A 81 16.00 -5.83 -4.66
CA GLU A 81 15.28 -6.43 -3.54
C GLU A 81 15.21 -5.54 -2.30
N LEU A 82 16.32 -4.87 -1.97
CA LEU A 82 16.39 -4.05 -0.75
C LEU A 82 15.60 -2.74 -0.92
N LEU A 83 15.57 -2.16 -2.12
CA LEU A 83 14.73 -0.99 -2.39
C LEU A 83 13.25 -1.36 -2.42
N SER A 84 12.89 -2.51 -3.00
CA SER A 84 11.54 -3.05 -2.94
C SER A 84 11.07 -3.26 -1.49
N LEU A 85 11.94 -3.81 -0.64
CA LEU A 85 11.68 -4.00 0.79
C LEU A 85 11.51 -2.66 1.54
N ALA A 86 12.21 -1.60 1.15
CA ALA A 86 12.02 -0.26 1.72
C ALA A 86 10.61 0.30 1.47
N ALA A 87 9.93 -0.14 0.39
CA ALA A 87 8.54 0.21 0.06
C ALA A 87 7.51 -0.84 0.55
N ALA A 88 7.93 -1.86 1.31
CA ALA A 88 7.12 -3.04 1.61
C ALA A 88 6.16 -2.87 2.79
N SER A 89 5.10 -3.70 2.72
CA SER A 89 4.37 -4.21 3.88
C SER A 89 4.54 -5.73 3.85
N HIS A 90 5.70 -6.19 4.34
CA HIS A 90 6.12 -7.56 4.11
C HIS A 90 5.45 -8.60 5.00
N SER A 91 5.37 -9.82 4.52
CA SER A 91 4.79 -10.98 5.21
C SER A 91 5.57 -11.43 6.45
N GLY A 92 6.84 -11.06 6.58
CA GLY A 92 7.73 -11.57 7.65
C GLY A 92 8.45 -12.87 7.28
N GLU A 93 8.47 -13.25 5.99
CA GLU A 93 9.27 -14.38 5.50
C GLU A 93 10.77 -14.16 5.78
N GLU A 94 11.56 -15.24 5.82
CA GLU A 94 13.01 -15.20 6.11
C GLU A 94 13.74 -14.18 5.22
N ARG A 95 13.39 -14.10 3.92
CA ARG A 95 13.98 -13.13 2.99
C ARG A 95 13.77 -11.67 3.41
N HIS A 96 12.62 -11.36 4.01
CA HIS A 96 12.31 -10.01 4.48
C HIS A 96 13.12 -9.65 5.71
N LEU A 97 13.25 -10.60 6.65
CA LEU A 97 14.06 -10.40 7.85
C LEU A 97 15.54 -10.25 7.49
N ALA A 98 16.06 -11.14 6.65
CA ALA A 98 17.43 -11.08 6.15
C ALA A 98 17.70 -9.77 5.38
N GLY A 99 16.76 -9.35 4.51
CA GLY A 99 16.85 -8.08 3.79
C GLY A 99 16.86 -6.88 4.72
N THR A 100 16.01 -6.87 5.76
CA THR A 100 15.98 -5.80 6.77
C THR A 100 17.30 -5.74 7.54
N CYS A 101 17.83 -6.89 8.00
CA CYS A 101 19.15 -6.98 8.64
C CYS A 101 20.24 -6.46 7.70
N ARG A 102 20.17 -6.82 6.41
CA ARG A 102 21.17 -6.36 5.43
C ARG A 102 21.14 -4.84 5.24
N ILE A 103 19.97 -4.20 5.22
CA ILE A 103 19.86 -2.72 5.16
C ILE A 103 20.49 -2.09 6.41
N LEU A 104 20.20 -2.64 7.60
CA LEU A 104 20.79 -2.17 8.85
C LEU A 104 22.32 -2.31 8.86
N GLU A 105 22.85 -3.46 8.44
CA GLU A 105 24.29 -3.71 8.32
C GLU A 105 24.99 -2.70 7.41
N LEU A 106 24.40 -2.39 6.23
CA LEU A 106 24.91 -1.39 5.30
C LEU A 106 25.01 -0.01 5.93
N ALA A 107 24.15 0.31 6.89
CA ALA A 107 24.16 1.54 7.67
C ALA A 107 25.07 1.48 8.91
N GLY A 108 25.64 0.31 9.24
CA GLY A 108 26.36 0.07 10.50
C GLY A 108 25.46 0.09 11.73
N LEU A 109 24.22 -0.40 11.59
CA LEU A 109 23.15 -0.40 12.60
C LEU A 109 22.68 -1.84 12.88
N THR A 110 21.84 -1.98 13.89
CA THR A 110 21.27 -3.26 14.35
C THR A 110 19.76 -3.15 14.57
N GLU A 111 19.08 -4.25 14.92
CA GLU A 111 17.66 -4.22 15.30
C GLU A 111 17.38 -3.26 16.46
N ASP A 112 18.32 -3.05 17.37
CA ASP A 112 18.14 -2.20 18.55
C ASP A 112 17.98 -0.71 18.17
N ASP A 113 18.42 -0.30 16.99
CA ASP A 113 18.25 1.07 16.46
C ASP A 113 16.84 1.30 15.92
N LEU A 114 16.11 0.25 15.55
CA LEU A 114 14.74 0.35 15.08
C LEU A 114 13.81 0.93 16.17
N ARG A 115 12.88 1.81 15.76
CA ARG A 115 11.88 2.43 16.66
C ARG A 115 10.44 2.06 16.30
N ASN A 116 10.23 1.22 15.25
CA ASN A 116 8.90 0.67 14.96
C ASN A 116 8.44 -0.24 16.10
N VAL A 117 7.12 -0.42 16.22
CA VAL A 117 6.54 -1.30 17.24
C VAL A 117 7.00 -2.75 17.04
N ARG A 118 7.06 -3.52 18.13
CA ARG A 118 7.24 -4.97 18.06
C ARG A 118 5.93 -5.62 17.62
N ASP A 119 5.99 -6.55 16.69
CA ASP A 119 4.82 -7.27 16.20
C ASP A 119 5.21 -8.69 15.75
N LEU A 120 4.20 -9.52 15.52
CA LEU A 120 4.33 -10.82 14.88
C LEU A 120 4.39 -10.64 13.35
N PRO A 121 4.88 -11.65 12.61
CA PRO A 121 4.78 -11.67 11.16
C PRO A 121 3.36 -11.40 10.67
N PHE A 122 3.23 -10.65 9.59
CA PHE A 122 1.93 -10.22 9.06
C PHE A 122 1.19 -11.38 8.38
N ASP A 123 1.89 -12.24 7.64
CA ASP A 123 1.32 -13.41 7.01
C ASP A 123 0.86 -14.44 8.06
N PRO A 124 -0.39 -14.94 7.99
CA PRO A 124 -0.92 -15.87 8.99
C PRO A 124 -0.12 -17.17 9.11
N VAL A 125 0.37 -17.72 8.00
CA VAL A 125 1.12 -18.98 7.99
C VAL A 125 2.49 -18.77 8.66
N VAL A 126 3.19 -17.71 8.29
CA VAL A 126 4.48 -17.34 8.88
C VAL A 126 4.32 -17.02 10.37
N ARG A 127 3.25 -16.31 10.74
CA ARG A 127 2.92 -15.97 12.12
C ARG A 127 2.65 -17.22 12.97
N ASP A 128 1.86 -18.15 12.46
CA ASP A 128 1.53 -19.40 13.19
C ASP A 128 2.77 -20.25 13.39
N ASP A 129 3.68 -20.30 12.42
CA ASP A 129 4.96 -20.98 12.56
C ASP A 129 5.87 -20.27 13.58
N TRP A 130 5.93 -18.94 13.53
CA TRP A 130 6.66 -18.12 14.50
C TRP A 130 6.22 -18.39 15.95
N ILE A 131 4.90 -18.44 16.17
CA ILE A 131 4.33 -18.75 17.49
C ILE A 131 4.63 -20.19 17.90
N ARG A 132 4.52 -21.15 16.98
CA ARG A 132 4.86 -22.57 17.25
C ARG A 132 6.32 -22.76 17.67
N GLN A 133 7.22 -21.94 17.15
CA GLN A 133 8.64 -21.90 17.54
C GLN A 133 8.89 -21.18 18.87
N GLY A 134 7.86 -20.67 19.55
CA GLY A 134 7.99 -19.92 20.80
C GLY A 134 8.62 -18.54 20.65
N ARG A 135 8.69 -17.99 19.42
CA ARG A 135 9.29 -16.68 19.15
C ARG A 135 8.34 -15.56 19.58
N LEU A 136 8.90 -14.51 20.16
CA LEU A 136 8.14 -13.33 20.61
C LEU A 136 8.02 -12.29 19.50
N PRO A 137 7.05 -11.33 19.62
CA PRO A 137 6.98 -10.17 18.74
C PRO A 137 8.32 -9.41 18.71
N SER A 138 8.79 -9.05 17.51
CA SER A 138 10.05 -8.33 17.31
C SER A 138 9.87 -7.14 16.38
N ARG A 139 10.84 -6.21 16.40
CA ARG A 139 10.84 -5.09 15.46
C ARG A 139 11.13 -5.55 14.03
N LEU A 140 11.94 -6.57 13.85
CA LEU A 140 12.23 -7.18 12.55
C LEU A 140 11.01 -7.87 11.94
N ALA A 141 10.21 -8.58 12.77
CA ALA A 141 9.04 -9.30 12.29
C ALA A 141 7.88 -8.37 11.88
N GLN A 142 7.85 -7.15 12.41
CA GLN A 142 6.83 -6.17 12.07
C GLN A 142 6.91 -5.77 10.59
N ASN A 143 5.78 -5.76 9.90
CA ASN A 143 5.67 -5.66 8.44
C ASN A 143 6.26 -4.38 7.78
N CYS A 144 6.67 -3.40 8.57
CA CYS A 144 7.31 -2.17 8.10
C CYS A 144 8.81 -2.11 8.39
N SER A 145 9.42 -3.17 8.93
CA SER A 145 10.82 -3.14 9.40
C SER A 145 11.81 -2.73 8.31
N GLY A 146 11.62 -3.20 7.08
CA GLY A 146 12.45 -2.80 5.93
C GLY A 146 12.38 -1.30 5.64
N LYS A 147 11.17 -0.71 5.69
CA LYS A 147 11.00 0.75 5.57
C LYS A 147 11.74 1.50 6.68
N HIS A 148 11.64 1.05 7.93
CA HIS A 148 12.30 1.68 9.07
C HIS A 148 13.82 1.55 8.99
N ALA A 149 14.36 0.41 8.56
CA ALA A 149 15.77 0.23 8.29
C ALA A 149 16.28 1.18 7.20
N ALA A 150 15.52 1.35 6.11
CA ALA A 150 15.82 2.31 5.04
C ALA A 150 15.75 3.78 5.52
N MET A 151 14.79 4.13 6.39
CA MET A 151 14.71 5.44 7.03
C MET A 151 15.96 5.75 7.86
N LEU A 152 16.38 4.81 8.70
CA LEU A 152 17.59 4.93 9.52
C LEU A 152 18.85 5.03 8.65
N TYR A 153 18.95 4.24 7.58
CA TYR A 153 20.08 4.34 6.65
C TYR A 153 20.12 5.70 5.97
N THR A 154 18.98 6.24 5.55
CA THR A 154 18.87 7.60 5.00
C THR A 154 19.32 8.66 6.01
N CYS A 155 18.90 8.54 7.28
CA CYS A 155 19.35 9.43 8.34
C CYS A 155 20.87 9.37 8.52
N LYS A 156 21.44 8.17 8.55
CA LYS A 156 22.89 7.96 8.69
C LYS A 156 23.69 8.65 7.60
N LEU A 157 23.25 8.53 6.33
CA LEU A 157 23.90 9.15 5.18
C LEU A 157 23.88 10.68 5.21
N ASN A 158 22.83 11.25 5.79
CA ASN A 158 22.64 12.71 5.85
C ASN A 158 23.11 13.33 7.18
N GLY A 159 23.65 12.53 8.12
CA GLY A 159 24.04 13.01 9.43
C GLY A 159 22.84 13.45 10.30
N TRP A 160 21.64 12.95 10.00
CA TRP A 160 20.44 13.23 10.77
C TRP A 160 20.36 12.32 12.00
N SER A 161 19.64 12.77 13.04
CA SER A 161 19.42 12.00 14.27
C SER A 161 18.77 10.66 13.99
N LEU A 162 19.17 9.62 14.75
CA LEU A 162 18.57 8.28 14.65
C LEU A 162 17.51 8.03 15.74
N ASP A 163 17.47 8.86 16.77
CA ASP A 163 16.63 8.61 17.94
C ASP A 163 15.18 9.07 17.74
N ASP A 164 14.98 10.15 17.00
CA ASP A 164 13.70 10.82 16.78
C ASP A 164 13.27 10.87 15.31
N TYR A 165 13.77 9.94 14.47
CA TYR A 165 13.44 9.90 13.03
C TYR A 165 11.94 9.69 12.75
N LEU A 166 11.13 9.40 13.75
CA LEU A 166 9.67 9.29 13.67
C LEU A 166 8.95 10.59 14.07
N ASP A 167 9.66 11.63 14.52
CA ASP A 167 9.05 12.94 14.80
C ASP A 167 8.67 13.61 13.47
N PRO A 168 7.42 14.09 13.30
CA PRO A 168 7.02 14.84 12.10
C PRO A 168 7.92 16.04 11.77
N ALA A 169 8.58 16.66 12.76
CA ALA A 169 9.52 17.77 12.55
C ALA A 169 10.93 17.32 12.15
N HIS A 170 11.23 16.02 12.18
CA HIS A 170 12.53 15.48 11.79
C HIS A 170 12.82 15.71 10.30
N PRO A 171 14.07 16.05 9.88
CA PRO A 171 14.40 16.32 8.48
C PRO A 171 13.98 15.23 7.49
N LEU A 172 14.10 13.95 7.86
CA LEU A 172 13.61 12.84 7.06
C LEU A 172 12.11 12.94 6.80
N GLN A 173 11.31 13.20 7.83
CA GLN A 173 9.86 13.26 7.70
C GLN A 173 9.40 14.49 6.93
N GLN A 174 10.13 15.60 7.06
CA GLN A 174 9.90 16.79 6.23
C GLN A 174 10.21 16.52 4.75
N ALA A 175 11.34 15.87 4.44
CA ALA A 175 11.65 15.44 3.08
C ALA A 175 10.60 14.48 2.51
N ILE A 176 10.06 13.56 3.32
CA ILE A 176 8.97 12.69 2.90
C ILE A 176 7.69 13.49 2.63
N ALA A 177 7.33 14.44 3.51
CA ALA A 177 6.14 15.28 3.32
C ALA A 177 6.23 16.10 2.02
N GLU A 178 7.37 16.72 1.73
CA GLU A 178 7.61 17.45 0.47
C GLU A 178 7.36 16.57 -0.77
N ILE A 179 7.82 15.32 -0.76
CA ILE A 179 7.63 14.39 -1.88
C ILE A 179 6.19 13.90 -1.96
N VAL A 180 5.51 13.72 -0.82
CA VAL A 180 4.07 13.42 -0.81
C VAL A 180 3.30 14.56 -1.49
N GLU A 181 3.56 15.81 -1.14
CA GLU A 181 2.89 16.98 -1.76
C GLU A 181 3.25 17.13 -3.23
N ASP A 182 4.55 16.97 -3.60
CA ASP A 182 4.98 16.99 -5.00
C ASP A 182 4.25 15.94 -5.83
N LEU A 183 4.35 14.66 -5.47
CA LEU A 183 3.84 13.56 -6.29
C LEU A 183 2.32 13.49 -6.32
N THR A 184 1.64 13.82 -5.23
CA THR A 184 0.17 13.88 -5.20
C THR A 184 -0.38 15.15 -5.84
N GLY A 185 0.42 16.23 -5.93
CA GLY A 185 0.00 17.55 -6.38
C GLY A 185 -0.99 18.21 -5.42
N GLN A 186 -0.93 17.90 -4.12
CA GLN A 186 -1.84 18.38 -3.10
C GLN A 186 -1.08 18.66 -1.81
N GLN A 187 -1.54 19.64 -1.03
CA GLN A 187 -1.02 19.85 0.32
C GLN A 187 -1.54 18.77 1.27
N ILE A 188 -0.72 18.39 2.24
CA ILE A 188 -1.10 17.48 3.30
C ILE A 188 -2.07 18.17 4.24
N ALA A 189 -3.31 17.68 4.33
CA ALA A 189 -4.34 18.29 5.16
C ALA A 189 -4.17 17.95 6.65
N GLN A 190 -3.70 16.72 6.95
CA GLN A 190 -3.50 16.23 8.32
C GLN A 190 -2.30 15.30 8.41
N VAL A 191 -1.63 15.35 9.56
CA VAL A 191 -0.57 14.40 9.93
C VAL A 191 -0.99 13.69 11.22
N THR A 192 -0.87 12.37 11.25
CA THR A 192 -1.11 11.53 12.44
C THR A 192 -0.02 10.47 12.53
N VAL A 193 -0.22 9.43 13.32
CA VAL A 193 0.76 8.34 13.53
C VAL A 193 0.20 7.04 12.97
N ASP A 194 0.99 6.34 12.16
CA ASP A 194 0.64 5.01 11.65
C ASP A 194 0.90 3.93 12.72
N GLY A 195 0.32 2.74 12.50
CA GLY A 195 0.50 1.58 13.40
C GLY A 195 1.96 1.19 13.65
N CYS A 196 2.88 1.51 12.76
CA CYS A 196 4.32 1.28 12.95
C CYS A 196 5.04 2.39 13.75
N GLY A 197 4.34 3.49 14.08
CA GLY A 197 4.90 4.65 14.79
C GLY A 197 5.40 5.79 13.89
N ALA A 198 5.49 5.58 12.57
CA ALA A 198 5.92 6.64 11.64
C ALA A 198 4.78 7.66 11.40
N PRO A 199 5.11 8.91 11.03
CA PRO A 199 4.13 9.88 10.57
C PRO A 199 3.29 9.33 9.41
N LEU A 200 2.00 9.63 9.45
CA LEU A 200 1.00 9.23 8.47
C LEU A 200 0.34 10.49 7.89
N PHE A 201 0.59 10.74 6.63
CA PHE A 201 0.11 11.89 5.89
C PHE A 201 -1.24 11.59 5.22
N SER A 202 -2.19 12.51 5.33
CA SER A 202 -3.45 12.40 4.60
C SER A 202 -3.28 12.90 3.17
N VAL A 203 -3.95 12.21 2.24
CA VAL A 203 -4.02 12.58 0.80
C VAL A 203 -5.43 12.27 0.30
N SER A 204 -5.82 12.78 -0.87
CA SER A 204 -7.02 12.30 -1.54
C SER A 204 -6.76 10.99 -2.31
N LEU A 205 -7.82 10.26 -2.65
CA LEU A 205 -7.72 9.07 -3.48
C LEU A 205 -7.18 9.39 -4.87
N HIS A 206 -7.61 10.53 -5.43
CA HIS A 206 -7.11 11.07 -6.70
C HIS A 206 -5.60 11.39 -6.61
N GLY A 207 -5.17 12.08 -5.54
CA GLY A 207 -3.75 12.37 -5.32
C GLY A 207 -2.90 11.11 -5.20
N LEU A 208 -3.39 10.07 -4.50
CA LEU A 208 -2.70 8.78 -4.39
C LEU A 208 -2.52 8.10 -5.76
N ALA A 209 -3.57 8.07 -6.59
CA ALA A 209 -3.49 7.51 -7.94
C ALA A 209 -2.52 8.31 -8.83
N ARG A 210 -2.56 9.66 -8.75
CA ARG A 210 -1.62 10.55 -9.46
C ARG A 210 -0.17 10.28 -9.06
N ALA A 211 0.12 10.13 -7.77
CA ALA A 211 1.47 9.83 -7.29
C ALA A 211 1.98 8.51 -7.87
N ALA A 212 1.16 7.45 -7.89
CA ALA A 212 1.52 6.18 -8.48
C ALA A 212 1.77 6.29 -10.00
N ALA A 213 0.93 7.03 -10.73
CA ALA A 213 1.12 7.30 -12.16
C ALA A 213 2.45 8.01 -12.43
N ARG A 214 2.79 9.05 -11.65
CA ARG A 214 4.07 9.79 -11.79
C ARG A 214 5.29 8.92 -11.47
N ILE A 215 5.19 8.01 -10.50
CA ILE A 215 6.26 7.06 -10.19
C ILE A 215 6.50 6.11 -11.36
N THR A 216 5.43 5.63 -12.01
CA THR A 216 5.54 4.63 -13.08
C THR A 216 5.92 5.18 -14.44
N THR A 217 5.71 6.49 -14.69
CA THR A 217 6.03 7.18 -15.95
C THR A 217 7.34 7.97 -15.90
N ALA A 218 8.00 7.98 -14.76
CA ALA A 218 9.24 8.73 -14.60
C ALA A 218 10.35 8.23 -15.51
N ALA A 219 11.24 9.13 -15.96
CA ALA A 219 12.35 8.80 -16.83
C ALA A 219 13.29 7.74 -16.20
N PRO A 220 13.82 6.82 -16.98
CA PRO A 220 14.73 5.79 -16.47
C PRO A 220 15.90 6.39 -15.68
N GLY A 221 16.25 5.76 -14.55
CA GLY A 221 17.34 6.18 -13.66
C GLY A 221 16.95 7.25 -12.64
N THR A 222 15.75 7.83 -12.72
CA THR A 222 15.25 8.73 -11.67
C THR A 222 14.90 7.96 -10.39
N PRO A 223 14.84 8.61 -9.23
CA PRO A 223 14.42 7.97 -7.99
C PRO A 223 13.07 7.25 -8.10
N GLU A 224 12.11 7.84 -8.80
CA GLU A 224 10.79 7.28 -9.04
C GLU A 224 10.86 5.98 -9.85
N SER A 225 11.56 6.01 -11.01
CA SER A 225 11.70 4.81 -11.84
C SER A 225 12.43 3.69 -11.11
N ARG A 226 13.48 4.01 -10.34
CA ARG A 226 14.20 3.02 -9.53
C ARG A 226 13.29 2.32 -8.53
N VAL A 227 12.41 3.07 -7.84
CA VAL A 227 11.43 2.48 -6.92
C VAL A 227 10.41 1.64 -7.68
N ALA A 228 9.89 2.12 -8.81
CA ALA A 228 8.95 1.38 -9.63
C ALA A 228 9.55 0.06 -10.13
N ASP A 229 10.76 0.10 -10.67
CA ASP A 229 11.45 -1.06 -11.23
C ASP A 229 11.77 -2.08 -10.12
N ALA A 230 12.32 -1.63 -8.99
CA ALA A 230 12.58 -2.49 -7.84
C ALA A 230 11.34 -3.24 -7.35
N MET A 231 10.19 -2.56 -7.23
CA MET A 231 8.94 -3.18 -6.79
C MET A 231 8.37 -4.16 -7.82
N ARG A 232 8.49 -3.86 -9.12
CA ARG A 232 8.02 -4.72 -10.21
C ARG A 232 8.85 -5.99 -10.32
N GLU A 233 10.17 -5.86 -10.26
CA GLU A 233 11.12 -6.96 -10.39
C GLU A 233 11.13 -7.87 -9.16
N HIS A 234 10.85 -7.30 -7.97
CA HIS A 234 10.92 -7.99 -6.69
C HIS A 234 9.60 -7.84 -5.90
N ALA A 235 8.49 -8.22 -6.54
CA ALA A 235 7.15 -8.10 -5.98
C ALA A 235 6.97 -8.83 -4.64
N GLU A 236 7.67 -9.96 -4.46
CA GLU A 236 7.69 -10.73 -3.23
C GLU A 236 8.31 -9.95 -2.08
N MET A 237 9.32 -9.13 -2.37
CA MET A 237 9.96 -8.28 -1.36
C MET A 237 9.07 -7.11 -0.96
N ALA A 238 8.23 -6.59 -1.88
CA ALA A 238 7.28 -5.52 -1.60
C ALA A 238 6.12 -5.95 -0.69
N SER A 239 5.79 -7.27 -0.66
CA SER A 239 4.64 -7.78 0.09
C SER A 239 4.87 -9.17 0.70
N GLY A 240 5.07 -10.20 -0.10
CA GLY A 240 5.26 -11.58 0.29
C GLY A 240 4.83 -12.55 -0.82
N SER A 241 5.37 -13.76 -0.77
CA SER A 241 5.20 -14.76 -1.84
C SER A 241 3.75 -15.15 -2.08
N GLY A 242 2.96 -15.27 -1.01
CA GLY A 242 1.54 -15.63 -1.04
C GLY A 242 0.58 -14.45 -1.06
N ARG A 243 1.08 -13.20 -1.12
CA ARG A 243 0.23 -12.02 -1.05
C ARG A 243 -0.38 -11.66 -2.39
N ASP A 244 -1.62 -11.19 -2.32
CA ASP A 244 -2.42 -10.69 -3.45
C ASP A 244 -1.74 -9.57 -4.25
N VAL A 245 -1.03 -8.66 -3.57
CA VAL A 245 -0.29 -7.57 -4.22
C VAL A 245 0.81 -8.11 -5.13
N ALA A 246 1.63 -9.07 -4.65
CA ALA A 246 2.64 -9.71 -5.47
C ALA A 246 2.01 -10.54 -6.62
N ALA A 247 0.92 -11.24 -6.33
CA ALA A 247 0.17 -11.99 -7.35
C ALA A 247 -0.39 -11.06 -8.44
N LEU A 248 -0.91 -9.89 -8.06
CA LEU A 248 -1.46 -8.90 -8.98
C LEU A 248 -0.37 -8.30 -9.88
N MET A 249 0.80 -7.94 -9.31
CA MET A 249 1.94 -7.44 -10.08
C MET A 249 2.49 -8.48 -11.06
N ARG A 250 2.47 -9.77 -10.71
CA ARG A 250 2.86 -10.86 -11.61
C ARG A 250 1.83 -11.13 -12.71
N ALA A 251 0.55 -11.00 -12.40
CA ALA A 251 -0.52 -11.27 -13.36
C ALA A 251 -0.66 -10.18 -14.43
N VAL A 252 -0.33 -8.93 -14.08
CA VAL A 252 -0.44 -7.77 -14.99
C VAL A 252 0.95 -7.23 -15.31
N PRO A 253 1.49 -7.48 -16.52
CA PRO A 253 2.86 -7.10 -16.87
C PRO A 253 3.13 -5.61 -16.67
N GLY A 254 4.22 -5.30 -15.96
CA GLY A 254 4.67 -3.94 -15.70
C GLY A 254 3.85 -3.16 -14.66
N LEU A 255 2.85 -3.77 -14.04
CA LEU A 255 2.05 -3.13 -13.01
C LEU A 255 2.90 -2.87 -11.75
N LEU A 256 2.81 -1.66 -11.22
CA LEU A 256 3.17 -1.34 -9.84
C LEU A 256 1.89 -1.39 -9.00
N ALA A 257 1.89 -2.11 -7.89
CA ALA A 257 0.75 -2.16 -6.98
C ALA A 257 1.19 -2.08 -5.53
N LYS A 258 0.38 -1.45 -4.70
CA LYS A 258 0.57 -1.39 -3.24
C LYS A 258 -0.75 -1.36 -2.50
N ASP A 259 -0.86 -2.20 -1.50
CA ASP A 259 -1.97 -2.19 -0.54
C ASP A 259 -1.71 -1.21 0.61
N GLY A 260 -2.79 -0.73 1.21
CA GLY A 260 -2.80 -0.03 2.49
C GLY A 260 -3.77 -0.70 3.44
N PHE A 261 -3.46 -0.67 4.73
CA PHE A 261 -4.39 -1.11 5.76
C PHE A 261 -5.71 -0.32 5.66
N GLU A 262 -6.82 -0.85 6.19
CA GLU A 262 -8.15 -0.24 6.04
C GLU A 262 -8.69 -0.21 4.60
N GLY A 263 -8.48 -1.31 3.85
CA GLY A 263 -9.11 -1.51 2.53
C GLY A 263 -8.65 -0.54 1.46
N VAL A 264 -7.37 -0.18 1.44
CA VAL A 264 -6.77 0.71 0.43
C VAL A 264 -5.98 -0.10 -0.59
N GLN A 265 -6.13 0.23 -1.86
CA GLN A 265 -5.30 -0.27 -2.95
C GLN A 265 -4.94 0.86 -3.90
N VAL A 266 -3.68 0.90 -4.33
CA VAL A 266 -3.23 1.72 -5.45
C VAL A 266 -2.49 0.84 -6.44
N ALA A 267 -2.67 1.09 -7.73
CA ALA A 267 -1.87 0.46 -8.78
C ALA A 267 -1.74 1.39 -9.98
N ALA A 268 -0.61 1.27 -10.71
CA ALA A 268 -0.36 2.07 -11.90
C ALA A 268 0.41 1.28 -12.95
N PHE A 269 0.07 1.54 -14.22
CA PHE A 269 0.70 0.96 -15.41
C PHE A 269 1.92 1.80 -15.84
N PRO A 270 2.82 1.22 -16.65
CA PRO A 270 3.98 1.96 -17.16
C PRO A 270 3.62 3.17 -18.05
N ASP A 271 2.44 3.20 -18.62
CA ASP A 271 1.93 4.30 -19.45
C ASP A 271 1.22 5.41 -18.68
N GLY A 272 1.13 5.32 -17.33
CA GLY A 272 0.54 6.33 -16.47
C GLY A 272 -0.94 6.10 -16.15
N ARG A 273 -1.62 5.12 -16.76
CA ARG A 273 -2.95 4.71 -16.26
C ARG A 273 -2.81 4.25 -14.81
N ALA A 274 -3.72 4.68 -13.96
CA ALA A 274 -3.64 4.35 -12.54
C ALA A 274 -5.03 4.14 -11.93
N VAL A 275 -5.07 3.35 -10.87
CA VAL A 275 -6.29 3.13 -10.10
C VAL A 275 -5.99 3.31 -8.61
N ALA A 276 -6.96 3.84 -7.87
CA ALA A 276 -6.93 3.81 -6.42
C ALA A 276 -8.32 3.46 -5.87
N VAL A 277 -8.32 2.72 -4.77
CA VAL A 277 -9.51 2.19 -4.11
C VAL A 277 -9.43 2.45 -2.62
N LYS A 278 -10.54 2.88 -2.02
CA LYS A 278 -10.76 2.94 -0.57
C LYS A 278 -12.08 2.26 -0.26
N ILE A 279 -12.04 1.20 0.53
CA ILE A 279 -13.23 0.57 1.10
C ILE A 279 -13.58 1.32 2.40
N ALA A 280 -14.78 1.82 2.52
CA ALA A 280 -15.19 2.73 3.60
C ALA A 280 -14.98 2.15 4.99
N ASP A 281 -15.46 0.92 5.19
CA ASP A 281 -15.37 0.15 6.45
C ASP A 281 -14.00 -0.51 6.70
N GLY A 282 -13.07 -0.37 5.73
CA GLY A 282 -11.74 -0.98 5.84
C GLY A 282 -11.69 -2.48 5.55
N ALA A 283 -12.81 -3.12 5.18
CA ALA A 283 -12.88 -4.56 4.95
C ALA A 283 -12.02 -5.01 3.77
N ASP A 284 -10.97 -5.78 4.07
CA ASP A 284 -9.98 -6.21 3.07
C ASP A 284 -10.58 -7.14 2.00
N ARG A 285 -11.60 -7.94 2.35
CA ARG A 285 -12.28 -8.87 1.44
C ARG A 285 -12.91 -8.21 0.20
N ALA A 286 -13.25 -6.91 0.26
CA ALA A 286 -13.77 -6.17 -0.87
C ALA A 286 -12.67 -5.46 -1.69
N ARG A 287 -11.49 -5.23 -1.12
CA ARG A 287 -10.40 -4.47 -1.71
C ARG A 287 -9.92 -5.08 -3.02
N VAL A 288 -9.59 -6.37 -3.00
CA VAL A 288 -9.01 -7.06 -4.16
C VAL A 288 -10.00 -7.15 -5.33
N PRO A 289 -11.25 -7.62 -5.15
CA PRO A 289 -12.22 -7.64 -6.24
C PRO A 289 -12.51 -6.26 -6.83
N VAL A 290 -12.63 -5.24 -5.99
CA VAL A 290 -12.87 -3.86 -6.43
C VAL A 290 -11.67 -3.31 -7.21
N ALA A 291 -10.45 -3.59 -6.75
CA ALA A 291 -9.23 -3.18 -7.45
C ALA A 291 -9.08 -3.89 -8.81
N ALA A 292 -9.39 -5.19 -8.88
CA ALA A 292 -9.37 -5.95 -10.13
C ALA A 292 -10.35 -5.37 -11.16
N ALA A 293 -11.58 -5.03 -10.75
CA ALA A 293 -12.55 -4.41 -11.63
C ALA A 293 -12.11 -3.00 -12.08
N ALA A 294 -11.49 -2.22 -11.19
CA ALA A 294 -10.92 -0.92 -11.55
C ALA A 294 -9.77 -1.06 -12.56
N LEU A 295 -8.89 -2.07 -12.40
CA LEU A 295 -7.81 -2.37 -13.34
C LEU A 295 -8.34 -2.85 -14.70
N ALA A 296 -9.39 -3.69 -14.74
CA ALA A 296 -10.06 -4.06 -15.99
C ALA A 296 -10.62 -2.83 -16.71
N ARG A 297 -11.21 -1.90 -15.96
CA ARG A 297 -11.69 -0.62 -16.48
C ARG A 297 -10.55 0.27 -17.00
N ALA A 298 -9.40 0.22 -16.37
CA ALA A 298 -8.17 0.87 -16.85
C ALA A 298 -7.54 0.14 -18.06
N GLY A 299 -8.11 -0.98 -18.52
CA GLY A 299 -7.68 -1.71 -19.71
C GLY A 299 -6.66 -2.83 -19.44
N ALA A 300 -6.58 -3.35 -18.22
CA ALA A 300 -5.91 -4.63 -17.99
C ALA A 300 -6.71 -5.79 -18.62
N ASP A 301 -5.99 -6.84 -19.03
CA ASP A 301 -6.64 -8.05 -19.55
C ASP A 301 -7.55 -8.68 -18.48
N PRO A 302 -8.86 -8.82 -18.75
CA PRO A 302 -9.78 -9.49 -17.83
C PRO A 302 -9.38 -10.94 -17.50
N ALA A 303 -8.76 -11.64 -18.43
CA ALA A 303 -8.31 -13.02 -18.19
C ALA A 303 -7.19 -13.08 -17.12
N ALA A 304 -6.26 -12.13 -17.14
CA ALA A 304 -5.22 -12.00 -16.11
C ALA A 304 -5.78 -11.65 -14.73
N LEU A 305 -6.95 -11.00 -14.69
CA LEU A 305 -7.60 -10.56 -13.46
C LEU A 305 -8.64 -11.55 -12.91
N ALA A 306 -8.97 -12.62 -13.63
CA ALA A 306 -10.05 -13.53 -13.27
C ALA A 306 -9.93 -14.12 -11.86
N GLN A 307 -8.71 -14.45 -11.42
CA GLN A 307 -8.46 -14.98 -10.08
C GLN A 307 -8.70 -13.96 -8.94
N PHE A 308 -8.78 -12.67 -9.26
CA PHE A 308 -9.00 -11.57 -8.30
C PHE A 308 -10.45 -11.03 -8.37
N ALA A 309 -11.28 -11.57 -9.24
CA ALA A 309 -12.60 -11.02 -9.56
C ALA A 309 -13.62 -11.15 -8.43
N GLY A 310 -13.38 -11.99 -7.43
CA GLY A 310 -14.26 -12.18 -6.30
C GLY A 310 -13.57 -12.86 -5.13
N GLU A 311 -14.07 -12.62 -3.94
CA GLU A 311 -13.62 -13.29 -2.72
C GLU A 311 -14.67 -14.33 -2.32
N PRO A 312 -14.34 -15.62 -2.27
CA PRO A 312 -15.32 -16.68 -2.01
C PRO A 312 -15.87 -16.60 -0.58
N LEU A 313 -17.16 -16.86 -0.45
CA LEU A 313 -17.83 -17.05 0.85
C LEU A 313 -18.05 -18.54 1.03
N LEU A 314 -17.56 -19.06 2.16
CA LEU A 314 -17.68 -20.48 2.48
C LEU A 314 -18.87 -20.77 3.40
N GLY A 315 -19.51 -21.90 3.19
CA GLY A 315 -20.50 -22.50 4.07
C GLY A 315 -20.20 -23.99 4.19
N GLY A 316 -19.93 -24.48 5.39
CA GLY A 316 -19.52 -25.87 5.60
C GLY A 316 -18.21 -26.27 4.89
N GLY A 317 -17.36 -25.30 4.56
CA GLY A 317 -16.12 -25.52 3.80
C GLY A 317 -16.24 -25.37 2.29
N GLU A 318 -17.46 -25.27 1.76
CA GLU A 318 -17.74 -25.16 0.31
C GLU A 318 -18.13 -23.73 -0.09
N PRO A 319 -17.82 -23.28 -1.32
CA PRO A 319 -18.27 -22.00 -1.83
C PRO A 319 -19.79 -21.91 -1.91
N VAL A 320 -20.37 -20.93 -1.23
CA VAL A 320 -21.84 -20.67 -1.22
C VAL A 320 -22.19 -19.28 -1.74
N GLY A 321 -21.19 -18.51 -2.14
CA GLY A 321 -21.32 -17.16 -2.64
C GLY A 321 -19.99 -16.45 -2.73
N CYS A 322 -20.01 -15.14 -2.92
CA CYS A 322 -18.79 -14.33 -2.97
C CYS A 322 -19.02 -12.84 -2.68
N VAL A 323 -17.93 -12.13 -2.40
CA VAL A 323 -17.87 -10.68 -2.51
C VAL A 323 -17.46 -10.35 -3.95
N ARG A 324 -18.26 -9.57 -4.66
CA ARG A 324 -18.02 -9.18 -6.05
C ARG A 324 -18.25 -7.70 -6.28
N PRO A 325 -17.57 -7.06 -7.25
CA PRO A 325 -17.78 -5.65 -7.58
C PRO A 325 -19.24 -5.37 -7.98
N VAL A 326 -19.67 -4.13 -7.76
CA VAL A 326 -20.96 -3.67 -8.32
C VAL A 326 -20.88 -3.57 -9.84
N ARG A 327 -22.01 -3.77 -10.54
CA ARG A 327 -22.08 -3.72 -12.01
C ARG A 327 -21.58 -2.39 -12.60
N ALA A 328 -21.77 -1.30 -11.88
CA ALA A 328 -21.29 0.02 -12.33
C ALA A 328 -19.76 0.09 -12.45
N LEU A 329 -19.04 -0.66 -11.63
CA LEU A 329 -17.57 -0.73 -11.65
C LEU A 329 -17.05 -1.80 -12.61
N ASP A 330 -17.72 -2.94 -12.72
CA ASP A 330 -17.29 -4.09 -13.52
C ASP A 330 -17.90 -4.06 -14.94
N PRO A 331 -17.18 -3.50 -15.96
CA PRO A 331 -17.71 -3.34 -17.30
C PRO A 331 -17.78 -4.66 -18.09
N VAL A 332 -17.08 -5.70 -17.64
CA VAL A 332 -16.82 -6.93 -18.42
C VAL A 332 -17.43 -8.17 -17.78
N THR A 333 -18.07 -8.03 -16.59
CA THR A 333 -18.51 -9.15 -15.76
C THR A 333 -17.36 -10.16 -15.61
N LEU A 334 -16.32 -9.76 -14.89
CA LEU A 334 -15.29 -10.69 -14.45
C LEU A 334 -16.04 -11.86 -13.81
N SER A 335 -16.09 -13.02 -14.48
CA SER A 335 -16.87 -14.19 -14.05
C SER A 335 -16.34 -14.72 -12.72
N ALA A 336 -16.69 -14.00 -11.66
CA ALA A 336 -16.40 -14.40 -10.31
C ALA A 336 -17.63 -15.09 -9.77
N CYS A 337 -17.47 -16.28 -9.27
CA CYS A 337 -18.50 -17.04 -8.56
C CYS A 337 -19.50 -17.78 -9.48
N ALA A 338 -19.02 -18.77 -10.19
CA ALA A 338 -19.90 -19.87 -10.61
C ALA A 338 -20.10 -20.82 -9.43
#